data_2ec2445f0c12ecc6440a12e119c9cd04
#
_entry.id   2ec2445f0c12ecc6440a12e119c9cd04
#
_cell.length_a   1.000
_cell.length_b   1.000
_cell.length_c   1.000
_cell.angle_alpha   90.00
_cell.angle_beta   90.00
_cell.angle_gamma   90.00
#
_symmetry.space_group_name_H-M   'P 1'
#
loop_
_entity.id
_entity.type
_entity.pdbx_description
1 polymer ?
#
loop_
_entity_poly.entity_id
_entity_poly.type
_entity_poly.pdbx_seq_one_letter_code
_entity_poly.pdbx_strand_id
1 'polypeptide(L)'
;MWVATQDLPRSAAHPFYTRLNQILDAADFDRYAEALCQRFYADDVGRPGLAPGRYFRLLLLGYFEGLDSERGIAWRAEDSLSIRSFLGLELHEGPPDHSTVSRTRRLIDLETHQAMFTWVLHRLADAGLVKGKTIGIDATTLEANAALRSIVRRDTGETYDEFLTRLAQASGIETPTREDLARIDRKRKHKGSNDDWTHPHDPDAKITKMKDGRTHLAHKAEHAVDLETGAVVAVTVQDADEGDTTTSIETLIDAAEKIETVVPDGDGLEEVVGDKGYHSNQALVDLEAVGVRSYVSEPDRGRRNWTKNPKARDAVYRNRRRIRGARGKGLLRQRGERLERPFAHLYETGRMRRVHLRGHDNILKRVLLHAGALNLGLLMRQLIGIGTPRSLQDRAIALLRCIWSLIRLPDTLWDAISRLYRPSTSLGDVLTLRDDRRLDFSVPTAFTTGC
;
A
#
# COMPACT_ATOMS: atom_id res chain seq x y z
N MET A 1 -24.43 40.84 -1.06
CA MET A 1 -25.03 40.08 -2.17
C MET A 1 -25.16 38.62 -1.73
N TRP A 2 -26.37 38.09 -1.75
CA TRP A 2 -26.60 36.66 -1.48
C TRP A 2 -26.58 35.92 -2.80
N VAL A 3 -25.73 34.87 -2.93
CA VAL A 3 -25.69 33.98 -4.09
C VAL A 3 -26.22 32.62 -3.63
N ALA A 4 -27.20 32.08 -4.33
CA ALA A 4 -27.71 30.76 -4.01
C ALA A 4 -26.62 29.72 -4.25
N THR A 5 -26.54 28.68 -3.41
CA THR A 5 -25.50 27.64 -3.50
C THR A 5 -25.49 26.94 -4.86
N GLN A 6 -26.65 26.82 -5.52
CA GLN A 6 -26.80 26.27 -6.85
C GLN A 6 -26.16 27.12 -7.97
N ASP A 7 -25.96 28.42 -7.72
CA ASP A 7 -25.41 29.38 -8.65
C ASP A 7 -23.88 29.56 -8.50
N LEU A 8 -23.31 28.90 -7.48
CA LEU A 8 -21.85 28.88 -7.29
C LEU A 8 -21.16 28.08 -8.40
N PRO A 9 -19.98 28.50 -8.86
CA PRO A 9 -19.22 27.75 -9.85
C PRO A 9 -18.98 26.33 -9.36
N ARG A 10 -19.44 25.33 -10.12
CA ARG A 10 -19.10 23.93 -9.86
C ARG A 10 -17.72 23.65 -10.42
N SER A 11 -16.88 22.99 -9.64
CA SER A 11 -15.60 22.49 -10.15
C SER A 11 -15.85 21.49 -11.26
N ALA A 12 -15.05 21.56 -12.33
CA ALA A 12 -14.95 20.43 -13.25
C ALA A 12 -14.50 19.23 -12.44
N ALA A 13 -15.33 18.18 -12.42
CA ALA A 13 -15.04 16.99 -11.66
C ALA A 13 -13.71 16.36 -12.13
N HIS A 14 -12.88 15.88 -11.21
CA HIS A 14 -11.63 15.23 -11.56
C HIS A 14 -11.92 13.89 -12.27
N PRO A 15 -11.48 13.66 -13.52
CA PRO A 15 -11.92 12.51 -14.33
C PRO A 15 -11.69 11.16 -13.64
N PHE A 16 -10.59 11.03 -12.92
CA PHE A 16 -10.29 9.81 -12.15
C PHE A 16 -11.34 9.56 -11.06
N TYR A 17 -11.64 10.57 -10.22
CA TYR A 17 -12.59 10.41 -9.13
C TYR A 17 -14.03 10.27 -9.60
N THR A 18 -14.39 10.91 -10.72
CA THR A 18 -15.69 10.71 -11.36
C THR A 18 -15.88 9.25 -11.77
N ARG A 19 -14.85 8.67 -12.41
CA ARG A 19 -14.92 7.29 -12.84
C ARG A 19 -14.90 6.31 -11.66
N LEU A 20 -14.08 6.60 -10.64
CA LEU A 20 -14.06 5.80 -9.42
C LEU A 20 -15.43 5.81 -8.73
N ASN A 21 -16.09 6.97 -8.61
CA ASN A 21 -17.46 7.05 -8.07
C ASN A 21 -18.42 6.19 -8.87
N GLN A 22 -18.40 6.25 -10.20
CA GLN A 22 -19.26 5.42 -11.03
C GLN A 22 -19.11 3.92 -10.73
N ILE A 23 -17.88 3.46 -10.46
CA ILE A 23 -17.62 2.05 -10.11
C ILE A 23 -18.16 1.73 -8.71
N LEU A 24 -17.92 2.62 -7.74
CA LEU A 24 -18.39 2.44 -6.37
C LEU A 24 -19.92 2.48 -6.28
N ASP A 25 -20.54 3.44 -6.96
CA ASP A 25 -21.99 3.64 -6.96
C ASP A 25 -22.72 2.51 -7.70
N ALA A 26 -22.19 2.05 -8.85
CA ALA A 26 -22.73 0.93 -9.61
C ALA A 26 -22.72 -0.40 -8.83
N ALA A 27 -21.87 -0.51 -7.83
CA ALA A 27 -21.75 -1.69 -6.97
C ALA A 27 -22.28 -1.46 -5.55
N ASP A 28 -23.10 -0.43 -5.32
CA ASP A 28 -23.76 -0.12 -4.03
C ASP A 28 -22.77 0.02 -2.85
N PHE A 29 -21.59 0.58 -3.07
CA PHE A 29 -20.53 0.66 -2.06
C PHE A 29 -20.98 1.29 -0.75
N ASP A 30 -21.64 2.46 -0.82
CA ASP A 30 -22.05 3.19 0.39
C ASP A 30 -23.11 2.41 1.15
N ARG A 31 -24.12 1.84 0.46
CA ARG A 31 -25.16 1.01 1.08
C ARG A 31 -24.57 -0.23 1.76
N TYR A 32 -23.59 -0.87 1.11
CA TYR A 32 -22.89 -2.01 1.70
C TYR A 32 -22.12 -1.62 2.97
N ALA A 33 -21.38 -0.51 2.92
CA ALA A 33 -20.65 0.01 4.08
C ALA A 33 -21.59 0.39 5.23
N GLU A 34 -22.72 1.02 4.93
CA GLU A 34 -23.75 1.38 5.92
C GLU A 34 -24.36 0.16 6.59
N ALA A 35 -24.72 -0.87 5.81
CA ALA A 35 -25.27 -2.13 6.34
C ALA A 35 -24.28 -2.84 7.27
N LEU A 36 -23.00 -2.92 6.91
CA LEU A 36 -21.97 -3.50 7.77
C LEU A 36 -21.75 -2.72 9.07
N CYS A 37 -21.88 -1.40 9.00
CA CYS A 37 -21.57 -0.52 10.12
C CYS A 37 -22.77 -0.21 11.02
N GLN A 38 -23.99 -0.61 10.66
CA GLN A 38 -25.21 -0.30 11.42
C GLN A 38 -25.08 -0.61 12.92
N ARG A 39 -24.43 -1.74 13.25
CA ARG A 39 -24.19 -2.18 14.63
C ARG A 39 -23.35 -1.22 15.49
N PHE A 40 -22.63 -0.30 14.89
CA PHE A 40 -21.76 0.65 15.60
C PHE A 40 -22.38 2.02 15.78
N TYR A 41 -23.52 2.28 15.16
CA TYR A 41 -24.20 3.56 15.19
C TYR A 41 -25.51 3.45 15.97
N ALA A 42 -25.78 4.44 16.80
CA ALA A 42 -27.04 4.51 17.52
C ALA A 42 -28.15 5.05 16.61
N ASP A 43 -29.35 4.48 16.74
CA ASP A 43 -30.52 4.96 16.04
C ASP A 43 -31.00 6.26 16.70
N ASP A 44 -31.19 7.32 15.92
CA ASP A 44 -31.85 8.60 16.24
C ASP A 44 -31.39 9.33 17.52
N VAL A 45 -30.21 9.04 18.07
CA VAL A 45 -29.72 9.67 19.31
C VAL A 45 -28.35 10.32 19.10
N GLY A 46 -28.25 11.61 19.47
CA GLY A 46 -27.00 12.36 19.50
C GLY A 46 -26.65 13.09 18.19
N ARG A 47 -25.40 13.58 18.12
CA ARG A 47 -24.92 14.25 16.92
C ARG A 47 -24.66 13.20 15.82
N PRO A 48 -25.09 13.45 14.57
CA PRO A 48 -24.82 12.55 13.46
C PRO A 48 -23.33 12.19 13.35
N GLY A 49 -23.04 10.89 13.30
CA GLY A 49 -21.69 10.35 13.09
C GLY A 49 -21.22 10.56 11.65
N LEU A 50 -19.96 10.28 11.40
CA LEU A 50 -19.43 10.23 10.03
C LEU A 50 -20.05 9.02 9.31
N ALA A 51 -20.74 9.25 8.19
CA ALA A 51 -21.31 8.18 7.37
C ALA A 51 -20.26 7.15 6.97
N PRO A 52 -20.53 5.83 7.14
CA PRO A 52 -19.55 4.75 6.84
C PRO A 52 -18.98 4.82 5.43
N GLY A 53 -19.82 4.99 4.41
CA GLY A 53 -19.36 5.12 3.03
C GLY A 53 -18.36 6.27 2.86
N ARG A 54 -18.65 7.43 3.45
CA ARG A 54 -17.75 8.59 3.44
C ARG A 54 -16.44 8.33 4.19
N TYR A 55 -16.48 7.61 5.31
CA TYR A 55 -15.29 7.19 6.06
C TYR A 55 -14.38 6.32 5.19
N PHE A 56 -14.90 5.27 4.56
CA PHE A 56 -14.10 4.40 3.72
C PHE A 56 -13.56 5.12 2.48
N ARG A 57 -14.33 6.01 1.84
CA ARG A 57 -13.86 6.86 0.74
C ARG A 57 -12.68 7.76 1.16
N LEU A 58 -12.69 8.31 2.37
CA LEU A 58 -11.56 9.08 2.92
C LEU A 58 -10.29 8.23 3.06
N LEU A 59 -10.40 6.97 3.47
CA LEU A 59 -9.25 6.07 3.56
C LEU A 59 -8.71 5.69 2.17
N LEU A 60 -9.59 5.44 1.18
CA LEU A 60 -9.19 5.24 -0.22
C LEU A 60 -8.46 6.47 -0.78
N LEU A 61 -8.95 7.67 -0.47
CA LEU A 61 -8.32 8.93 -0.83
C LEU A 61 -6.87 9.01 -0.30
N GLY A 62 -6.64 8.53 0.94
CA GLY A 62 -5.32 8.48 1.54
C GLY A 62 -4.29 7.79 0.65
N TYR A 63 -4.65 6.67 0.04
CA TYR A 63 -3.78 5.98 -0.92
C TYR A 63 -3.60 6.76 -2.23
N PHE A 64 -4.70 7.18 -2.86
CA PHE A 64 -4.65 7.82 -4.18
C PHE A 64 -3.93 9.16 -4.19
N GLU A 65 -4.02 9.93 -3.11
CA GLU A 65 -3.32 11.22 -2.94
C GLU A 65 -1.95 11.08 -2.25
N GLY A 66 -1.61 9.88 -1.76
CA GLY A 66 -0.35 9.62 -1.05
C GLY A 66 -0.27 10.36 0.28
N LEU A 67 -1.32 10.25 1.10
CA LEU A 67 -1.44 10.90 2.40
C LEU A 67 -1.21 9.89 3.52
N ASP A 68 -0.23 10.16 4.37
CA ASP A 68 0.21 9.26 5.44
C ASP A 68 -0.63 9.36 6.73
N SER A 69 -1.35 10.45 6.92
CA SER A 69 -2.07 10.74 8.15
C SER A 69 -3.53 11.14 7.91
N GLU A 70 -4.38 10.87 8.91
CA GLU A 70 -5.79 11.28 8.90
C GLU A 70 -5.94 12.81 8.85
N ARG A 71 -4.97 13.54 9.42
CA ARG A 71 -4.93 15.00 9.34
C ARG A 71 -4.67 15.47 7.90
N GLY A 72 -3.73 14.84 7.21
CA GLY A 72 -3.46 15.13 5.78
C GLY A 72 -4.68 14.84 4.91
N ILE A 73 -5.41 13.74 5.19
CA ILE A 73 -6.65 13.39 4.47
C ILE A 73 -7.72 14.47 4.70
N ALA A 74 -7.95 14.89 5.97
CA ALA A 74 -8.93 15.92 6.29
C ALA A 74 -8.59 17.25 5.60
N TRP A 75 -7.35 17.71 5.67
CA TRP A 75 -6.91 18.94 4.99
C TRP A 75 -7.08 18.85 3.47
N ARG A 76 -6.71 17.71 2.88
CA ARG A 76 -6.86 17.53 1.43
C ARG A 76 -8.34 17.54 1.00
N ALA A 77 -9.24 17.01 1.82
CA ALA A 77 -10.68 17.06 1.60
C ALA A 77 -11.22 18.49 1.72
N GLU A 78 -10.62 19.34 2.56
CA GLU A 78 -10.98 20.74 2.73
C GLU A 78 -10.58 21.59 1.52
N ASP A 79 -9.38 21.40 0.99
CA ASP A 79 -8.78 22.22 -0.06
C ASP A 79 -9.30 21.90 -1.47
N SER A 80 -10.00 20.77 -1.68
CA SER A 80 -10.34 20.32 -3.04
C SER A 80 -11.82 20.11 -3.28
N LEU A 81 -12.42 20.94 -4.12
CA LEU A 81 -13.81 20.76 -4.55
C LEU A 81 -14.05 19.43 -5.26
N SER A 82 -13.09 18.94 -6.02
CA SER A 82 -13.17 17.64 -6.69
C SER A 82 -13.21 16.47 -5.71
N ILE A 83 -12.45 16.57 -4.63
CA ILE A 83 -12.44 15.56 -3.56
C ILE A 83 -13.71 15.67 -2.72
N ARG A 84 -14.19 16.87 -2.44
CA ARG A 84 -15.48 17.07 -1.77
C ARG A 84 -16.61 16.41 -2.57
N SER A 85 -16.62 16.57 -3.88
CA SER A 85 -17.56 15.89 -4.78
C SER A 85 -17.41 14.35 -4.74
N PHE A 86 -16.17 13.84 -4.70
CA PHE A 86 -15.91 12.39 -4.51
C PHE A 86 -16.46 11.84 -3.20
N LEU A 87 -16.43 12.65 -2.15
CA LEU A 87 -16.94 12.30 -0.82
C LEU A 87 -18.45 12.53 -0.67
N GLY A 88 -19.15 13.03 -1.69
CA GLY A 88 -20.56 13.39 -1.62
C GLY A 88 -20.83 14.53 -0.65
N LEU A 89 -19.90 15.50 -0.53
CA LEU A 89 -20.05 16.69 0.31
C LEU A 89 -20.65 17.85 -0.49
N GLU A 90 -21.71 18.42 0.01
CA GLU A 90 -22.26 19.66 -0.51
C GLU A 90 -21.32 20.84 -0.21
N LEU A 91 -21.47 21.96 -0.97
CA LEU A 91 -20.60 23.13 -0.82
C LEU A 91 -20.68 23.77 0.58
N HIS A 92 -21.83 23.66 1.24
CA HIS A 92 -22.05 24.18 2.60
C HIS A 92 -21.63 23.22 3.71
N GLU A 93 -21.43 21.92 3.39
CA GLU A 93 -20.98 20.93 4.37
C GLU A 93 -19.45 21.05 4.57
N GLY A 94 -18.98 21.08 5.81
CA GLY A 94 -17.57 20.94 6.13
C GLY A 94 -17.10 19.50 5.97
N PRO A 95 -15.87 19.24 5.49
CA PRO A 95 -15.30 17.91 5.52
C PRO A 95 -15.10 17.44 6.97
N PRO A 96 -15.08 16.13 7.22
CA PRO A 96 -14.84 15.61 8.56
C PRO A 96 -13.44 15.96 9.05
N ASP A 97 -13.35 16.42 10.29
CA ASP A 97 -12.08 16.65 10.98
C ASP A 97 -11.32 15.32 11.21
N HIS A 98 -10.00 15.39 11.25
CA HIS A 98 -9.13 14.23 11.47
C HIS A 98 -9.46 13.45 12.76
N SER A 99 -9.90 14.15 13.82
CA SER A 99 -10.28 13.50 15.07
C SER A 99 -11.57 12.68 14.91
N THR A 100 -12.47 13.11 14.02
CA THR A 100 -13.69 12.36 13.66
C THR A 100 -13.30 11.09 12.88
N VAL A 101 -12.41 11.19 11.88
CA VAL A 101 -11.90 10.02 11.14
C VAL A 101 -11.24 9.03 12.09
N SER A 102 -10.40 9.52 13.01
CA SER A 102 -9.71 8.69 14.01
C SER A 102 -10.68 8.01 14.99
N ARG A 103 -11.74 8.70 15.43
CA ARG A 103 -12.78 8.11 16.29
C ARG A 103 -13.55 7.03 15.54
N THR A 104 -13.95 7.29 14.31
CA THR A 104 -14.67 6.33 13.46
C THR A 104 -13.83 5.07 13.21
N ARG A 105 -12.51 5.20 12.94
CA ARG A 105 -11.61 4.05 12.83
C ARG A 105 -11.57 3.17 14.08
N ARG A 106 -11.61 3.78 15.26
CA ARG A 106 -11.65 3.05 16.54
C ARG A 106 -13.01 2.43 16.84
N LEU A 107 -14.08 3.05 16.36
CA LEU A 107 -15.46 2.58 16.50
C LEU A 107 -15.70 1.32 15.65
N ILE A 108 -15.35 1.37 14.37
CA ILE A 108 -15.54 0.28 13.42
C ILE A 108 -14.45 -0.78 13.63
N ASP A 109 -14.83 -2.03 13.80
CA ASP A 109 -13.90 -3.13 14.07
C ASP A 109 -13.03 -3.54 12.86
N LEU A 110 -12.11 -4.47 13.08
CA LEU A 110 -11.22 -4.99 12.04
C LEU A 110 -11.99 -5.86 11.04
N GLU A 111 -12.92 -6.66 11.51
CA GLU A 111 -13.74 -7.56 10.69
C GLU A 111 -14.49 -6.79 9.60
N THR A 112 -15.08 -5.64 9.95
CA THR A 112 -15.73 -4.74 8.99
C THR A 112 -14.75 -4.21 7.94
N HIS A 113 -13.52 -3.85 8.31
CA HIS A 113 -12.51 -3.43 7.35
C HIS A 113 -12.06 -4.58 6.43
N GLN A 114 -11.98 -5.81 6.95
CA GLN A 114 -11.72 -7.01 6.15
C GLN A 114 -12.86 -7.28 5.17
N ALA A 115 -14.12 -7.14 5.61
CA ALA A 115 -15.29 -7.28 4.74
C ALA A 115 -15.29 -6.24 3.60
N MET A 116 -14.92 -4.99 3.90
CA MET A 116 -14.77 -3.95 2.88
C MET A 116 -13.63 -4.26 1.88
N PHE A 117 -12.53 -4.84 2.35
CA PHE A 117 -11.46 -5.30 1.47
C PHE A 117 -11.94 -6.47 0.58
N THR A 118 -12.66 -7.44 1.15
CA THR A 118 -13.25 -8.57 0.42
C THR A 118 -14.26 -8.09 -0.62
N TRP A 119 -15.06 -7.06 -0.29
CA TRP A 119 -15.94 -6.41 -1.28
C TRP A 119 -15.17 -5.91 -2.51
N VAL A 120 -14.01 -5.28 -2.30
CA VAL A 120 -13.14 -4.87 -3.41
C VAL A 120 -12.65 -6.07 -4.21
N LEU A 121 -12.26 -7.17 -3.54
CA LEU A 121 -11.83 -8.40 -4.23
C LEU A 121 -12.93 -9.00 -5.09
N HIS A 122 -14.21 -8.96 -4.66
CA HIS A 122 -15.34 -9.37 -5.51
C HIS A 122 -15.40 -8.54 -6.79
N ARG A 123 -15.21 -7.22 -6.72
CA ARG A 123 -15.19 -6.36 -7.95
C ARG A 123 -14.03 -6.72 -8.89
N LEU A 124 -12.89 -7.12 -8.34
CA LEU A 124 -11.78 -7.60 -9.15
C LEU A 124 -12.07 -8.97 -9.75
N ALA A 125 -12.68 -9.89 -8.99
CA ALA A 125 -13.08 -11.21 -9.48
C ALA A 125 -14.09 -11.11 -10.63
N ASP A 126 -15.12 -10.25 -10.47
CA ASP A 126 -16.10 -9.95 -11.54
C ASP A 126 -15.44 -9.46 -12.84
N ALA A 127 -14.32 -8.71 -12.71
CA ALA A 127 -13.54 -8.22 -13.84
C ALA A 127 -12.45 -9.21 -14.32
N GLY A 128 -12.37 -10.41 -13.74
CA GLY A 128 -11.37 -11.43 -14.07
C GLY A 128 -9.95 -11.10 -13.60
N LEU A 129 -9.81 -10.17 -12.64
CA LEU A 129 -8.54 -9.72 -12.07
C LEU A 129 -8.12 -10.47 -10.80
N VAL A 130 -8.84 -11.51 -10.39
CA VAL A 130 -8.44 -12.49 -9.39
C VAL A 130 -8.52 -13.85 -10.01
N LYS A 131 -7.38 -14.56 -10.08
CA LYS A 131 -7.30 -15.96 -10.55
C LYS A 131 -7.11 -16.92 -9.39
N GLY A 132 -6.38 -16.51 -8.38
CA GLY A 132 -6.21 -17.22 -7.11
C GLY A 132 -5.30 -18.45 -7.15
N LYS A 133 -4.91 -18.92 -8.34
CA LYS A 133 -4.16 -20.16 -8.52
C LYS A 133 -2.73 -20.10 -8.02
N THR A 134 -2.02 -19.04 -8.36
CA THR A 134 -0.59 -18.87 -8.05
C THR A 134 -0.36 -17.60 -7.24
N ILE A 135 -0.06 -17.76 -5.96
CA ILE A 135 0.13 -16.66 -5.03
C ILE A 135 1.60 -16.46 -4.70
N GLY A 136 2.05 -15.23 -4.87
CA GLY A 136 3.34 -14.77 -4.36
C GLY A 136 3.20 -14.15 -2.99
N ILE A 137 4.13 -14.49 -2.08
CA ILE A 137 4.16 -13.92 -0.73
C ILE A 137 5.45 -13.14 -0.48
N ASP A 138 5.33 -12.00 0.20
CA ASP A 138 6.46 -11.18 0.64
C ASP A 138 6.08 -10.31 1.83
N ALA A 139 7.08 -9.90 2.61
CA ALA A 139 6.91 -9.06 3.77
C ALA A 139 7.78 -7.79 3.69
N THR A 140 7.32 -6.76 4.37
CA THR A 140 8.09 -5.53 4.56
C THR A 140 7.92 -5.00 5.98
N THR A 141 8.95 -4.31 6.48
CA THR A 141 8.89 -3.63 7.77
C THR A 141 8.33 -2.21 7.61
N LEU A 142 7.44 -1.83 8.52
CA LEU A 142 6.85 -0.51 8.62
C LEU A 142 7.41 0.17 9.86
N GLU A 143 8.02 1.35 9.70
CA GLU A 143 8.50 2.12 10.84
C GLU A 143 7.34 2.57 11.71
N ALA A 144 7.40 2.26 13.01
CA ALA A 144 6.36 2.60 13.97
C ALA A 144 6.40 4.09 14.34
N ASN A 145 5.26 4.64 14.74
CA ASN A 145 5.18 5.96 15.37
C ASN A 145 5.58 5.90 16.84
N ALA A 146 6.77 5.39 17.09
CA ALA A 146 7.31 5.10 18.41
C ALA A 146 8.82 5.40 18.42
N ALA A 147 9.25 6.24 19.35
CA ALA A 147 10.66 6.59 19.47
C ALA A 147 11.40 5.52 20.27
N LEU A 148 12.55 5.05 19.75
CA LEU A 148 13.38 4.06 20.46
C LEU A 148 13.87 4.56 21.83
N ARG A 149 13.94 5.87 22.04
CA ARG A 149 14.30 6.49 23.34
C ARG A 149 13.20 6.38 24.40
N SER A 150 11.97 6.13 23.99
CA SER A 150 10.79 6.07 24.87
C SER A 150 10.43 4.64 25.28
N ILE A 151 11.31 3.66 25.04
CA ILE A 151 11.10 2.30 25.50
C ILE A 151 11.29 2.22 27.02
N VAL A 152 10.54 1.29 27.61
CA VAL A 152 10.61 1.00 29.04
C VAL A 152 10.89 -0.48 29.26
N ARG A 153 11.50 -0.81 30.37
CA ARG A 153 11.69 -2.20 30.76
C ARG A 153 10.35 -2.87 31.09
N ARG A 154 10.17 -4.12 30.61
CA ARG A 154 8.94 -4.88 30.83
C ARG A 154 8.75 -5.28 32.30
N ASP A 155 9.86 -5.52 33.01
CA ASP A 155 9.86 -5.99 34.40
C ASP A 155 9.69 -4.88 35.44
N THR A 156 10.31 -3.70 35.20
CA THR A 156 10.38 -2.62 36.19
C THR A 156 9.62 -1.35 35.75
N GLY A 157 9.31 -1.19 34.47
CA GLY A 157 8.79 0.07 33.92
C GLY A 157 9.85 1.19 33.81
N GLU A 158 11.10 0.90 34.15
CA GLU A 158 12.22 1.85 34.10
C GLU A 158 12.48 2.30 32.65
N THR A 159 12.64 3.60 32.44
CA THR A 159 12.99 4.15 31.12
C THR A 159 14.42 3.78 30.74
N TYR A 160 14.72 3.87 29.43
CA TYR A 160 16.07 3.57 28.93
C TYR A 160 17.16 4.44 29.56
N ASP A 161 16.88 5.72 29.75
CA ASP A 161 17.82 6.67 30.36
C ASP A 161 18.02 6.40 31.87
N GLU A 162 16.97 6.08 32.61
CA GLU A 162 17.06 5.68 34.02
C GLU A 162 17.87 4.39 34.18
N PHE A 163 17.62 3.40 33.33
CA PHE A 163 18.38 2.15 33.30
C PHE A 163 19.87 2.38 33.05
N LEU A 164 20.25 3.23 32.07
CA LEU A 164 21.64 3.56 31.82
C LEU A 164 22.26 4.33 32.97
N THR A 165 21.53 5.27 33.59
CA THR A 165 21.96 6.00 34.76
C THR A 165 22.25 5.07 35.92
N ARG A 166 21.38 4.13 36.21
CA ARG A 166 21.60 3.12 37.25
C ARG A 166 22.84 2.25 36.98
N LEU A 167 23.07 1.87 35.72
CA LEU A 167 24.27 1.12 35.32
C LEU A 167 25.55 1.96 35.51
N ALA A 168 25.49 3.23 35.20
CA ALA A 168 26.63 4.17 35.41
C ALA A 168 26.96 4.31 36.87
N GLN A 169 25.96 4.51 37.73
CA GLN A 169 26.12 4.59 39.18
C GLN A 169 26.70 3.30 39.77
N ALA A 170 26.20 2.13 39.33
CA ALA A 170 26.75 0.84 39.70
C ALA A 170 28.21 0.63 39.23
N SER A 171 28.65 1.39 38.22
CA SER A 171 30.02 1.40 37.71
C SER A 171 30.89 2.46 38.37
N GLY A 172 30.41 3.13 39.43
CA GLY A 172 31.16 4.14 40.19
C GLY A 172 31.08 5.58 39.68
N ILE A 173 30.16 5.85 38.75
CA ILE A 173 29.92 7.23 38.22
C ILE A 173 28.68 7.79 38.90
N GLU A 174 28.82 8.57 39.97
CA GLU A 174 27.69 9.06 40.77
C GLU A 174 26.75 9.99 39.97
N THR A 175 27.34 10.90 39.19
CA THR A 175 26.61 11.86 38.33
C THR A 175 26.99 11.66 36.87
N PRO A 176 26.39 10.67 36.16
CA PRO A 176 26.81 10.40 34.80
C PRO A 176 26.37 11.50 33.82
N THR A 177 27.29 11.91 32.97
CA THR A 177 27.03 12.81 31.86
C THR A 177 26.40 12.03 30.70
N ARG A 178 25.79 12.73 29.74
CA ARG A 178 25.24 12.12 28.52
C ARG A 178 26.29 11.34 27.73
N GLU A 179 27.55 11.78 27.78
CA GLU A 179 28.69 11.11 27.13
C GLU A 179 29.04 9.81 27.86
N ASP A 180 28.98 9.80 29.19
CA ASP A 180 29.20 8.59 30.00
C ASP A 180 28.13 7.54 29.72
N LEU A 181 26.86 7.93 29.70
CA LEU A 181 25.74 7.03 29.35
C LEU A 181 25.94 6.46 27.95
N ALA A 182 26.28 7.28 26.95
CA ALA A 182 26.54 6.81 25.59
C ALA A 182 27.76 5.86 25.52
N ARG A 183 28.81 6.11 26.34
CA ARG A 183 29.98 5.23 26.42
C ARG A 183 29.63 3.88 27.03
N ILE A 184 28.84 3.85 28.10
CA ILE A 184 28.36 2.61 28.75
C ILE A 184 27.50 1.83 27.79
N ASP A 185 26.53 2.49 27.16
CA ASP A 185 25.64 1.86 26.21
C ASP A 185 26.40 1.24 25.01
N ARG A 186 27.43 1.94 24.49
CA ARG A 186 28.26 1.44 23.38
C ARG A 186 28.96 0.14 23.72
N LYS A 187 29.34 -0.09 24.98
CA LYS A 187 30.05 -1.29 25.46
C LYS A 187 29.12 -2.46 25.79
N ARG A 188 27.81 -2.21 25.91
CA ARG A 188 26.84 -3.27 26.26
C ARG A 188 26.69 -4.30 25.12
N LYS A 189 26.59 -5.57 25.52
CA LYS A 189 26.09 -6.66 24.69
C LYS A 189 24.56 -6.67 24.84
N HIS A 190 23.81 -7.00 23.82
CA HIS A 190 22.33 -7.10 23.88
C HIS A 190 21.62 -5.78 24.23
N LYS A 191 21.78 -4.77 23.37
CA LYS A 191 21.28 -3.39 23.62
C LYS A 191 19.78 -3.20 23.55
N GLY A 192 19.03 -4.08 22.91
CA GLY A 192 17.61 -3.92 22.70
C GLY A 192 16.98 -5.28 22.40
N SER A 193 16.73 -6.07 23.46
CA SER A 193 15.91 -7.29 23.34
C SER A 193 14.44 -6.94 23.46
N ASN A 194 13.59 -7.46 22.59
CA ASN A 194 12.15 -7.35 22.70
C ASN A 194 11.60 -8.09 23.95
N ASP A 195 12.38 -9.00 24.53
CA ASP A 195 12.05 -9.67 25.80
C ASP A 195 12.14 -8.70 26.98
N ASP A 196 13.13 -7.81 26.97
CA ASP A 196 13.41 -6.86 28.05
C ASP A 196 12.66 -5.54 27.90
N TRP A 197 12.43 -5.10 26.68
CA TRP A 197 11.98 -3.76 26.36
C TRP A 197 10.66 -3.74 25.59
N THR A 198 9.85 -2.71 25.86
CA THR A 198 8.62 -2.43 25.12
C THR A 198 8.38 -0.93 25.00
N HIS A 199 7.58 -0.50 24.04
CA HIS A 199 7.14 0.89 23.98
C HIS A 199 5.80 1.05 24.72
N PRO A 200 5.67 1.98 25.71
CA PRO A 200 4.50 2.03 26.59
C PRO A 200 3.18 2.36 25.89
N HIS A 201 3.25 3.06 24.74
CA HIS A 201 2.06 3.47 23.98
C HIS A 201 1.84 2.65 22.70
N ASP A 202 2.76 1.74 22.35
CA ASP A 202 2.68 0.85 21.20
C ASP A 202 3.44 -0.43 21.48
N PRO A 203 2.90 -1.32 22.30
CA PRO A 203 3.57 -2.54 22.75
C PRO A 203 3.78 -3.56 21.63
N ASP A 204 3.02 -3.42 20.52
CA ASP A 204 3.11 -4.26 19.32
C ASP A 204 4.31 -3.86 18.44
N ALA A 205 4.84 -2.63 18.60
CA ALA A 205 6.03 -2.20 17.89
C ALA A 205 7.28 -2.89 18.45
N LYS A 206 8.01 -3.63 17.61
CA LYS A 206 9.20 -4.40 18.01
C LYS A 206 10.48 -3.72 17.56
N ILE A 207 11.52 -3.86 18.39
CA ILE A 207 12.88 -3.42 18.07
C ILE A 207 13.42 -4.33 16.97
N THR A 208 13.68 -3.78 15.79
CA THR A 208 14.19 -4.53 14.66
C THR A 208 15.16 -3.71 13.82
N LYS A 209 16.03 -4.38 13.07
CA LYS A 209 16.94 -3.73 12.12
C LYS A 209 16.23 -3.58 10.78
N MET A 210 16.06 -2.34 10.34
CA MET A 210 15.43 -2.04 9.06
C MET A 210 16.44 -2.09 7.90
N LYS A 211 15.92 -1.97 6.66
CA LYS A 211 16.72 -2.02 5.41
C LYS A 211 17.77 -0.90 5.32
N ASP A 212 17.58 0.22 6.02
CA ASP A 212 18.55 1.31 6.13
C ASP A 212 19.76 0.97 7.03
N GLY A 213 19.77 -0.22 7.63
CA GLY A 213 20.81 -0.72 8.52
C GLY A 213 20.71 -0.20 9.95
N ARG A 214 19.72 0.65 10.25
CA ARG A 214 19.48 1.20 11.60
C ARG A 214 18.45 0.38 12.36
N THR A 215 18.48 0.49 13.67
CA THR A 215 17.50 -0.14 14.56
C THR A 215 16.36 0.85 14.81
N HIS A 216 15.14 0.40 14.57
CA HIS A 216 13.90 1.13 14.78
C HIS A 216 12.89 0.27 15.54
N LEU A 217 11.85 0.89 16.07
CA LEU A 217 10.62 0.21 16.41
C LEU A 217 9.78 0.07 15.14
N ALA A 218 9.30 -1.12 14.85
CA ALA A 218 8.60 -1.41 13.62
C ALA A 218 7.54 -2.48 13.78
N HIS A 219 6.66 -2.56 12.79
CA HIS A 219 5.71 -3.65 12.54
C HIS A 219 6.10 -4.36 11.25
N LYS A 220 5.63 -5.57 11.05
CA LYS A 220 5.80 -6.34 9.82
C LYS A 220 4.46 -6.42 9.09
N ALA A 221 4.42 -5.98 7.85
CA ALA A 221 3.29 -6.21 6.97
C ALA A 221 3.65 -7.27 5.94
N GLU A 222 2.82 -8.27 5.80
CA GLU A 222 2.99 -9.37 4.86
C GLU A 222 1.84 -9.36 3.85
N HIS A 223 2.12 -9.63 2.58
CA HIS A 223 1.16 -9.57 1.49
C HIS A 223 1.16 -10.86 0.70
N ALA A 224 -0.03 -11.32 0.37
CA ALA A 224 -0.26 -12.34 -0.63
C ALA A 224 -0.81 -11.67 -1.91
N VAL A 225 -0.14 -11.93 -3.04
CA VAL A 225 -0.44 -11.29 -4.33
C VAL A 225 -0.66 -12.35 -5.39
N ASP A 226 -1.74 -12.25 -6.13
CA ASP A 226 -1.98 -13.05 -7.32
C ASP A 226 -0.93 -12.71 -8.39
N LEU A 227 -0.07 -13.68 -8.72
CA LEU A 227 1.04 -13.45 -9.65
C LEU A 227 0.58 -13.29 -11.11
N GLU A 228 -0.60 -13.75 -11.47
CA GLU A 228 -1.12 -13.58 -12.82
C GLU A 228 -1.64 -12.17 -13.07
N THR A 229 -2.29 -11.57 -12.08
CA THR A 229 -2.98 -10.29 -12.23
C THR A 229 -2.26 -9.14 -11.51
N GLY A 230 -1.57 -9.42 -10.41
CA GLY A 230 -0.95 -8.45 -9.52
C GLY A 230 -1.93 -7.92 -8.46
N ALA A 231 -3.10 -8.53 -8.30
CA ALA A 231 -4.05 -8.19 -7.25
C ALA A 231 -3.51 -8.62 -5.88
N VAL A 232 -3.59 -7.74 -4.89
CA VAL A 232 -3.32 -8.09 -3.49
C VAL A 232 -4.54 -8.82 -2.95
N VAL A 233 -4.40 -10.09 -2.57
CA VAL A 233 -5.52 -10.92 -2.10
C VAL A 233 -5.59 -11.03 -0.59
N ALA A 234 -4.46 -10.91 0.11
CA ALA A 234 -4.44 -10.86 1.57
C ALA A 234 -3.33 -9.93 2.09
N VAL A 235 -3.55 -9.39 3.27
CA VAL A 235 -2.58 -8.57 4.02
C VAL A 235 -2.72 -8.89 5.50
N THR A 236 -1.59 -9.14 6.16
CA THR A 236 -1.50 -9.27 7.62
C THR A 236 -0.49 -8.28 8.19
N VAL A 237 -0.64 -7.94 9.46
CA VAL A 237 0.32 -7.11 10.21
C VAL A 237 0.70 -7.87 11.48
N GLN A 238 1.99 -8.05 11.71
CA GLN A 238 2.55 -8.94 12.71
C GLN A 238 3.76 -8.29 13.39
N ASP A 239 4.31 -8.97 14.38
CA ASP A 239 5.51 -8.56 15.09
C ASP A 239 6.73 -8.53 14.15
N ALA A 240 7.48 -7.42 14.15
CA ALA A 240 8.60 -7.23 13.21
C ALA A 240 9.85 -8.07 13.52
N ASP A 241 9.89 -8.73 14.67
CA ASP A 241 10.94 -9.66 15.07
C ASP A 241 10.61 -11.13 14.75
N GLU A 242 9.39 -11.41 14.29
CA GLU A 242 9.02 -12.74 13.84
C GLU A 242 9.55 -13.07 12.44
N GLY A 243 10.02 -14.31 12.27
CA GLY A 243 10.55 -14.77 10.99
C GLY A 243 9.45 -15.03 9.94
N ASP A 244 9.78 -14.85 8.66
CA ASP A 244 8.85 -15.06 7.55
C ASP A 244 8.26 -16.47 7.50
N THR A 245 8.99 -17.46 7.96
CA THR A 245 8.53 -18.87 8.03
C THR A 245 7.45 -19.11 9.09
N THR A 246 7.33 -18.24 10.08
CA THR A 246 6.32 -18.33 11.14
C THR A 246 5.04 -17.62 10.71
N THR A 247 5.19 -16.44 10.14
CA THR A 247 4.07 -15.53 9.83
C THR A 247 3.32 -15.89 8.55
N SER A 248 4.01 -16.51 7.59
CA SER A 248 3.46 -16.82 6.25
C SER A 248 2.20 -17.70 6.26
N ILE A 249 2.05 -18.56 7.26
CA ILE A 249 0.93 -19.49 7.32
C ILE A 249 -0.39 -18.73 7.48
N GLU A 250 -0.42 -17.76 8.40
CA GLU A 250 -1.60 -16.91 8.63
C GLU A 250 -2.00 -16.14 7.36
N THR A 251 -1.02 -15.51 6.70
CA THR A 251 -1.25 -14.76 5.46
C THR A 251 -1.74 -15.65 4.32
N LEU A 252 -1.25 -16.89 4.22
CA LEU A 252 -1.67 -17.83 3.19
C LEU A 252 -3.06 -18.41 3.44
N ILE A 253 -3.43 -18.65 4.70
CA ILE A 253 -4.78 -19.07 5.10
C ILE A 253 -5.77 -17.94 4.74
N ASP A 254 -5.50 -16.70 5.18
CA ASP A 254 -6.32 -15.53 4.85
C ASP A 254 -6.48 -15.34 3.32
N ALA A 255 -5.41 -15.58 2.56
CA ALA A 255 -5.46 -15.53 1.09
C ALA A 255 -6.34 -16.64 0.50
N ALA A 256 -6.21 -17.88 0.98
CA ALA A 256 -6.98 -19.01 0.49
C ALA A 256 -8.49 -18.82 0.76
N GLU A 257 -8.86 -18.41 1.98
CA GLU A 257 -10.25 -18.14 2.37
C GLU A 257 -10.88 -17.03 1.52
N LYS A 258 -10.15 -15.94 1.28
CA LYS A 258 -10.63 -14.85 0.43
C LYS A 258 -10.77 -15.28 -1.03
N ILE A 259 -9.82 -16.05 -1.58
CA ILE A 259 -9.89 -16.57 -2.94
C ILE A 259 -11.12 -17.46 -3.10
N GLU A 260 -11.35 -18.40 -2.17
CA GLU A 260 -12.52 -19.27 -2.16
C GLU A 260 -13.82 -18.46 -2.09
N THR A 261 -13.84 -17.41 -1.26
CA THR A 261 -14.99 -16.51 -1.11
C THR A 261 -15.32 -15.77 -2.40
N VAL A 262 -14.32 -15.23 -3.12
CA VAL A 262 -14.56 -14.35 -4.28
C VAL A 262 -14.52 -15.07 -5.63
N VAL A 263 -13.96 -16.29 -5.68
CA VAL A 263 -13.89 -17.16 -6.87
C VAL A 263 -14.30 -18.59 -6.48
N PRO A 264 -15.53 -18.83 -6.06
CA PRO A 264 -15.96 -20.13 -5.50
C PRO A 264 -15.87 -21.28 -6.52
N ASP A 265 -15.99 -20.98 -7.81
CA ASP A 265 -15.89 -21.98 -8.90
C ASP A 265 -14.43 -22.13 -9.41
N GLY A 266 -13.46 -21.53 -8.75
CA GLY A 266 -12.05 -21.60 -9.13
C GLY A 266 -11.34 -22.86 -8.61
N ASP A 267 -10.13 -23.11 -9.13
CA ASP A 267 -9.26 -24.20 -8.66
C ASP A 267 -8.70 -23.97 -7.24
N GLY A 268 -8.94 -22.80 -6.65
CA GLY A 268 -8.37 -22.37 -5.37
C GLY A 268 -6.86 -22.13 -5.41
N LEU A 269 -6.23 -22.05 -4.25
CA LEU A 269 -4.78 -21.85 -4.12
C LEU A 269 -4.02 -23.15 -4.42
N GLU A 270 -3.35 -23.23 -5.57
CA GLU A 270 -2.55 -24.41 -5.95
C GLU A 270 -1.04 -24.21 -5.81
N GLU A 271 -0.55 -22.99 -5.94
CA GLU A 271 0.88 -22.69 -6.01
C GLU A 271 1.25 -21.48 -5.15
N VAL A 272 2.29 -21.64 -4.32
CA VAL A 272 2.87 -20.57 -3.50
C VAL A 272 4.29 -20.29 -3.93
N VAL A 273 4.61 -19.01 -4.15
CA VAL A 273 5.91 -18.54 -4.59
C VAL A 273 6.49 -17.59 -3.54
N GLY A 274 7.62 -17.99 -2.93
CA GLY A 274 8.31 -17.22 -1.88
C GLY A 274 9.79 -17.05 -2.14
N ASP A 275 10.40 -16.09 -1.48
CA ASP A 275 11.85 -15.95 -1.47
C ASP A 275 12.51 -16.93 -0.48
N LYS A 276 13.83 -16.80 -0.30
CA LYS A 276 14.58 -17.67 0.60
C LYS A 276 14.27 -17.48 2.09
N GLY A 277 13.67 -16.36 2.48
CA GLY A 277 13.20 -16.07 3.84
C GLY A 277 12.09 -17.02 4.28
N TYR A 278 11.23 -17.41 3.34
CA TYR A 278 10.10 -18.32 3.54
C TYR A 278 10.47 -19.81 3.54
N HIS A 279 11.75 -20.14 3.34
CA HIS A 279 12.16 -21.54 3.23
C HIS A 279 12.37 -22.18 4.58
N SER A 280 11.39 -22.92 5.07
CA SER A 280 11.56 -23.89 6.16
C SER A 280 11.19 -25.30 5.71
N ASN A 281 11.79 -26.32 6.37
CA ASN A 281 11.46 -27.70 6.06
C ASN A 281 10.00 -28.01 6.41
N GLN A 282 9.51 -27.48 7.53
CA GLN A 282 8.15 -27.71 7.99
C GLN A 282 7.14 -27.02 7.07
N ALA A 283 7.34 -25.76 6.71
CA ALA A 283 6.43 -25.05 5.81
C ALA A 283 6.28 -25.76 4.45
N LEU A 284 7.36 -26.35 3.92
CA LEU A 284 7.27 -27.12 2.68
C LEU A 284 6.48 -28.44 2.85
N VAL A 285 6.57 -29.07 4.00
CA VAL A 285 5.78 -30.27 4.33
C VAL A 285 4.31 -29.91 4.50
N ASP A 286 4.03 -28.81 5.19
CA ASP A 286 2.67 -28.35 5.47
C ASP A 286 1.95 -27.95 4.18
N LEU A 287 2.60 -27.19 3.29
CA LEU A 287 2.06 -26.87 1.96
C LEU A 287 1.73 -28.12 1.14
N GLU A 288 2.63 -29.12 1.17
CA GLU A 288 2.34 -30.38 0.47
C GLU A 288 1.20 -31.19 1.09
N ALA A 289 1.03 -31.12 2.41
CA ALA A 289 -0.05 -31.81 3.10
C ALA A 289 -1.45 -31.28 2.70
N VAL A 290 -1.53 -29.98 2.39
CA VAL A 290 -2.75 -29.33 1.87
C VAL A 290 -2.82 -29.29 0.34
N GLY A 291 -1.94 -30.01 -0.37
CA GLY A 291 -1.97 -30.11 -1.83
C GLY A 291 -1.36 -28.91 -2.57
N VAL A 292 -0.79 -27.94 -1.87
CA VAL A 292 -0.23 -26.72 -2.48
C VAL A 292 1.23 -26.91 -2.91
N ARG A 293 1.54 -26.57 -4.14
CA ARG A 293 2.88 -26.67 -4.71
C ARG A 293 3.72 -25.46 -4.33
N SER A 294 4.84 -25.70 -3.64
CA SER A 294 5.79 -24.65 -3.27
C SER A 294 6.78 -24.34 -4.38
N TYR A 295 7.08 -23.06 -4.59
CA TYR A 295 8.17 -22.52 -5.41
C TYR A 295 8.96 -21.52 -4.56
N VAL A 296 9.63 -22.03 -3.52
CA VAL A 296 10.36 -21.22 -2.55
C VAL A 296 11.84 -21.34 -2.78
N SER A 297 12.54 -20.21 -2.95
CA SER A 297 13.99 -20.17 -3.12
C SER A 297 14.68 -20.76 -1.88
N GLU A 298 15.70 -21.58 -2.08
CA GLU A 298 16.42 -22.21 -0.97
C GLU A 298 17.67 -21.40 -0.60
N PRO A 299 17.87 -21.07 0.70
CA PRO A 299 19.13 -20.49 1.15
C PRO A 299 20.24 -21.55 1.09
N ASP A 300 21.48 -21.11 0.83
CA ASP A 300 22.63 -22.00 0.88
C ASP A 300 22.88 -22.45 2.32
N ARG A 301 22.61 -23.71 2.58
CA ARG A 301 22.80 -24.37 3.89
C ARG A 301 23.82 -25.52 3.84
N GLY A 302 24.54 -25.64 2.75
CA GLY A 302 25.51 -26.70 2.57
C GLY A 302 24.89 -28.11 2.52
N ARG A 303 25.70 -29.13 2.83
CA ARG A 303 25.27 -30.55 2.82
C ARG A 303 24.41 -30.85 4.04
N ARG A 304 23.16 -31.31 3.84
CA ARG A 304 22.20 -31.64 4.90
C ARG A 304 22.15 -33.12 5.19
N ASN A 305 21.96 -33.46 6.49
CA ASN A 305 21.64 -34.81 6.92
C ASN A 305 20.13 -35.00 7.09
N TRP A 306 19.55 -35.94 6.35
CA TRP A 306 18.11 -36.18 6.29
C TRP A 306 17.67 -37.46 7.03
N THR A 307 18.58 -38.15 7.69
CA THR A 307 18.31 -39.47 8.31
C THR A 307 17.12 -39.45 9.29
N LYS A 308 16.95 -38.33 10.01
CA LYS A 308 15.87 -38.18 11.01
C LYS A 308 14.58 -37.57 10.42
N ASN A 309 14.57 -37.07 9.21
CA ASN A 309 13.40 -36.37 8.63
C ASN A 309 13.23 -36.64 7.13
N PRO A 310 12.80 -37.88 6.74
CA PRO A 310 12.63 -38.25 5.35
C PRO A 310 11.52 -37.46 4.63
N LYS A 311 10.40 -37.14 5.34
CA LYS A 311 9.31 -36.33 4.76
C LYS A 311 9.80 -34.94 4.32
N ALA A 312 10.55 -34.26 5.21
CA ALA A 312 11.12 -32.96 4.89
C ALA A 312 12.13 -33.03 3.73
N ARG A 313 12.95 -34.11 3.67
CA ARG A 313 13.82 -34.36 2.53
C ARG A 313 13.04 -34.37 1.22
N ASP A 314 11.97 -35.15 1.18
CA ASP A 314 11.20 -35.35 -0.03
C ASP A 314 10.48 -34.05 -0.47
N ALA A 315 9.93 -33.28 0.47
CA ALA A 315 9.35 -31.96 0.21
C ALA A 315 10.38 -30.98 -0.34
N VAL A 316 11.56 -30.88 0.29
CA VAL A 316 12.65 -30.01 -0.17
C VAL A 316 13.15 -30.41 -1.56
N TYR A 317 13.33 -31.71 -1.82
CA TYR A 317 13.78 -32.16 -3.15
C TYR A 317 12.73 -31.95 -4.22
N ARG A 318 11.42 -32.07 -3.91
CA ARG A 318 10.34 -31.70 -4.84
C ARG A 318 10.35 -30.21 -5.14
N ASN A 319 10.46 -29.35 -4.12
CA ASN A 319 10.61 -27.90 -4.29
C ASN A 319 11.84 -27.56 -5.14
N ARG A 320 13.01 -28.16 -4.88
CA ARG A 320 14.24 -27.96 -5.68
C ARG A 320 14.05 -28.29 -7.17
N ARG A 321 13.34 -29.39 -7.47
CA ARG A 321 13.03 -29.76 -8.86
C ARG A 321 12.13 -28.72 -9.51
N ARG A 322 11.10 -28.24 -8.79
CA ARG A 322 10.17 -27.22 -9.29
C ARG A 322 10.87 -25.90 -9.60
N ILE A 323 11.66 -25.38 -8.67
CA ILE A 323 12.34 -24.07 -8.87
C ILE A 323 13.43 -24.09 -9.95
N ARG A 324 14.02 -25.26 -10.25
CA ARG A 324 15.01 -25.41 -11.32
C ARG A 324 14.37 -25.50 -12.71
N GLY A 325 13.12 -25.89 -12.79
CA GLY A 325 12.36 -25.99 -14.03
C GLY A 325 12.07 -24.61 -14.66
N ALA A 326 11.71 -24.59 -15.94
CA ALA A 326 11.39 -23.35 -16.66
C ALA A 326 10.23 -22.59 -16.03
N ARG A 327 9.15 -23.29 -15.62
CA ARG A 327 8.01 -22.67 -14.88
C ARG A 327 8.48 -22.04 -13.58
N GLY A 328 9.23 -22.74 -12.74
CA GLY A 328 9.67 -22.22 -11.46
C GLY A 328 10.57 -20.99 -11.59
N LYS A 329 11.50 -20.98 -12.56
CA LYS A 329 12.32 -19.80 -12.88
C LYS A 329 11.46 -18.62 -13.33
N GLY A 330 10.43 -18.88 -14.14
CA GLY A 330 9.46 -17.88 -14.58
C GLY A 330 8.69 -17.30 -13.40
N LEU A 331 8.14 -18.14 -12.52
CA LEU A 331 7.37 -17.71 -11.34
C LEU A 331 8.21 -16.89 -10.35
N LEU A 332 9.45 -17.32 -10.08
CA LEU A 332 10.34 -16.57 -9.18
C LEU A 332 10.71 -15.18 -9.73
N ARG A 333 10.89 -15.05 -11.05
CA ARG A 333 11.09 -13.75 -11.71
C ARG A 333 9.81 -12.91 -11.64
N GLN A 334 8.67 -13.52 -11.99
CA GLN A 334 7.36 -12.86 -11.96
C GLN A 334 7.03 -12.38 -10.54
N ARG A 335 7.38 -13.15 -9.50
CA ARG A 335 7.26 -12.72 -8.10
C ARG A 335 7.99 -11.39 -7.87
N GLY A 336 9.26 -11.26 -8.23
CA GLY A 336 9.99 -10.00 -8.10
C GLY A 336 9.24 -8.84 -8.74
N GLU A 337 8.81 -8.99 -9.99
CA GLU A 337 8.10 -7.93 -10.72
C GLU A 337 6.73 -7.60 -10.12
N ARG A 338 5.95 -8.61 -9.69
CA ARG A 338 4.55 -8.44 -9.25
C ARG A 338 4.41 -8.07 -7.79
N LEU A 339 5.37 -8.40 -6.91
CA LEU A 339 5.35 -7.98 -5.51
C LEU A 339 6.07 -6.65 -5.27
N GLU A 340 7.20 -6.40 -5.94
CA GLU A 340 7.91 -5.12 -5.77
C GLU A 340 7.04 -3.91 -6.16
N ARG A 341 6.22 -4.02 -7.21
CA ARG A 341 5.32 -2.94 -7.64
C ARG A 341 4.25 -2.60 -6.61
N PRO A 342 3.42 -3.55 -6.09
CA PRO A 342 2.48 -3.28 -5.01
C PRO A 342 3.16 -2.68 -3.78
N PHE A 343 4.31 -3.19 -3.37
CA PHE A 343 5.06 -2.62 -2.25
C PHE A 343 5.51 -1.19 -2.52
N ALA A 344 6.06 -0.89 -3.68
CA ALA A 344 6.42 0.47 -4.05
C ALA A 344 5.19 1.41 -4.06
N HIS A 345 4.07 0.94 -4.60
CA HIS A 345 2.85 1.74 -4.61
C HIS A 345 2.24 1.93 -3.21
N LEU A 346 2.15 0.89 -2.40
CA LEU A 346 1.57 0.97 -1.06
C LEU A 346 2.44 1.77 -0.09
N TYR A 347 3.73 1.53 -0.10
CA TYR A 347 4.62 2.03 0.95
C TYR A 347 5.41 3.27 0.55
N GLU A 348 5.78 3.45 -0.71
CA GLU A 348 6.45 4.67 -1.18
C GLU A 348 5.42 5.71 -1.67
N THR A 349 4.60 5.35 -2.68
CA THR A 349 3.61 6.28 -3.24
C THR A 349 2.46 6.54 -2.26
N GLY A 350 1.92 5.50 -1.63
CA GLY A 350 0.88 5.56 -0.61
C GLY A 350 1.38 6.03 0.76
N ARG A 351 2.69 6.29 0.91
CA ARG A 351 3.35 6.81 2.12
C ARG A 351 3.10 6.01 3.40
N MET A 352 3.00 4.68 3.28
CA MET A 352 2.84 3.79 4.43
C MET A 352 4.16 3.23 4.97
N ARG A 353 5.33 3.69 4.50
CA ARG A 353 6.65 3.24 4.99
C ARG A 353 6.83 3.54 6.48
N ARG A 354 6.31 4.66 6.95
CA ARG A 354 6.15 5.01 8.34
C ARG A 354 4.67 5.12 8.68
N VAL A 355 4.22 4.36 9.67
CA VAL A 355 2.83 4.39 10.11
C VAL A 355 2.64 5.38 11.24
N HIS A 356 1.61 6.23 11.15
CA HIS A 356 1.25 7.17 12.22
C HIS A 356 0.26 6.59 13.23
N LEU A 357 -0.18 5.36 13.00
CA LEU A 357 -1.10 4.60 13.84
C LEU A 357 -0.31 3.71 14.80
N ARG A 358 -0.95 3.27 15.87
CA ARG A 358 -0.42 2.37 16.88
C ARG A 358 -1.32 1.16 17.04
N GLY A 359 -0.70 0.01 17.35
CA GLY A 359 -1.37 -1.27 17.46
C GLY A 359 -1.65 -1.93 16.12
N HIS A 360 -1.48 -3.26 16.06
CA HIS A 360 -1.61 -4.06 14.83
C HIS A 360 -2.96 -3.86 14.15
N ASP A 361 -4.08 -3.92 14.90
CA ASP A 361 -5.43 -3.75 14.34
C ASP A 361 -5.61 -2.43 13.61
N ASN A 362 -5.18 -1.31 14.22
CA ASN A 362 -5.32 0.00 13.61
C ASN A 362 -4.47 0.17 12.36
N ILE A 363 -3.28 -0.42 12.38
CA ILE A 363 -2.38 -0.42 11.22
C ILE A 363 -2.97 -1.30 10.12
N LEU A 364 -3.45 -2.50 10.47
CA LEU A 364 -4.04 -3.44 9.52
C LEU A 364 -5.30 -2.84 8.86
N LYS A 365 -6.21 -2.20 9.62
CA LYS A 365 -7.35 -1.46 9.07
C LYS A 365 -6.92 -0.47 7.98
N ARG A 366 -5.84 0.25 8.20
CA ARG A 366 -5.31 1.23 7.23
C ARG A 366 -4.69 0.55 6.03
N VAL A 367 -3.87 -0.50 6.23
CA VAL A 367 -3.18 -1.21 5.14
C VAL A 367 -4.19 -1.95 4.25
N LEU A 368 -5.24 -2.55 4.82
CA LEU A 368 -6.33 -3.19 4.07
C LEU A 368 -7.00 -2.21 3.09
N LEU A 369 -7.33 -1.00 3.55
CA LEU A 369 -7.94 0.01 2.67
C LEU A 369 -6.97 0.56 1.62
N HIS A 370 -5.67 0.65 1.94
CA HIS A 370 -4.65 0.99 0.96
C HIS A 370 -4.48 -0.10 -0.09
N ALA A 371 -4.47 -1.39 0.32
CA ALA A 371 -4.45 -2.52 -0.60
C ALA A 371 -5.73 -2.57 -1.45
N GLY A 372 -6.89 -2.32 -0.85
CA GLY A 372 -8.16 -2.17 -1.57
C GLY A 372 -8.12 -1.05 -2.61
N ALA A 373 -7.56 0.11 -2.27
CA ALA A 373 -7.40 1.22 -3.21
C ALA A 373 -6.41 0.88 -4.35
N LEU A 374 -5.30 0.18 -4.07
CA LEU A 374 -4.40 -0.36 -5.08
C LEU A 374 -5.14 -1.28 -6.05
N ASN A 375 -5.95 -2.19 -5.52
CA ASN A 375 -6.77 -3.13 -6.26
C ASN A 375 -7.81 -2.40 -7.13
N LEU A 376 -8.51 -1.40 -6.59
CA LEU A 376 -9.39 -0.52 -7.39
C LEU A 376 -8.60 0.20 -8.49
N GLY A 377 -7.35 0.58 -8.22
CA GLY A 377 -6.43 1.13 -9.21
C GLY A 377 -6.10 0.13 -10.33
N LEU A 378 -6.01 -1.18 -10.05
CA LEU A 378 -5.87 -2.22 -11.09
C LEU A 378 -7.12 -2.28 -11.95
N LEU A 379 -8.30 -2.30 -11.34
CA LEU A 379 -9.59 -2.29 -12.04
C LEU A 379 -9.73 -1.05 -12.93
N MET A 380 -9.43 0.14 -12.38
CA MET A 380 -9.43 1.40 -13.14
C MET A 380 -8.46 1.35 -14.33
N ARG A 381 -7.28 0.75 -14.16
CA ARG A 381 -6.31 0.58 -15.25
C ARG A 381 -6.83 -0.29 -16.36
N GLN A 382 -7.56 -1.37 -16.03
CA GLN A 382 -8.20 -2.22 -17.03
C GLN A 382 -9.32 -1.48 -17.77
N LEU A 383 -10.16 -0.71 -17.07
CA LEU A 383 -11.34 -0.07 -17.65
C LEU A 383 -11.01 1.20 -18.44
N ILE A 384 -10.08 2.03 -17.96
CA ILE A 384 -9.76 3.35 -18.57
C ILE A 384 -8.26 3.57 -18.81
N GLY A 385 -7.44 2.52 -18.59
CA GLY A 385 -6.00 2.58 -18.78
C GLY A 385 -5.23 3.37 -17.71
N ILE A 386 -5.87 3.86 -16.66
CA ILE A 386 -5.29 4.75 -15.63
C ILE A 386 -5.62 4.22 -14.25
N GLY A 387 -4.60 3.92 -13.44
CA GLY A 387 -4.75 3.34 -12.11
C GLY A 387 -4.62 4.32 -10.94
N THR A 388 -4.15 5.55 -11.18
CA THR A 388 -4.01 6.58 -10.13
C THR A 388 -4.23 7.98 -10.70
N PRO A 389 -4.62 8.98 -9.89
CA PRO A 389 -4.76 10.38 -10.36
C PRO A 389 -3.48 10.93 -10.96
N ARG A 390 -2.30 10.58 -10.40
CA ARG A 390 -0.99 11.02 -10.90
C ARG A 390 -0.70 10.50 -12.31
N SER A 391 -1.04 9.23 -12.60
CA SER A 391 -0.83 8.65 -13.94
C SER A 391 -1.67 9.34 -15.03
N LEU A 392 -2.75 10.01 -14.66
CA LEU A 392 -3.52 10.86 -15.57
C LEU A 392 -2.74 12.13 -15.95
N GLN A 393 -2.10 12.77 -14.96
CA GLN A 393 -1.27 13.96 -15.18
C GLN A 393 -0.05 13.62 -16.04
N ASP A 394 0.64 12.51 -15.75
CA ASP A 394 1.80 12.06 -16.52
C ASP A 394 1.46 11.80 -17.98
N ARG A 395 0.30 11.21 -18.27
CA ARG A 395 -0.17 10.99 -19.66
C ARG A 395 -0.49 12.29 -20.38
N ALA A 396 -1.14 13.24 -19.71
CA ALA A 396 -1.40 14.55 -20.28
C ALA A 396 -0.10 15.29 -20.61
N ILE A 397 0.89 15.25 -19.70
CA ILE A 397 2.21 15.82 -19.93
C ILE A 397 2.95 15.10 -21.07
N ALA A 398 2.89 13.75 -21.13
CA ALA A 398 3.48 12.97 -22.21
C ALA A 398 2.85 13.32 -23.56
N LEU A 399 1.52 13.42 -23.61
CA LEU A 399 0.81 13.84 -24.84
C LEU A 399 1.21 15.27 -25.26
N LEU A 400 1.25 16.21 -24.33
CA LEU A 400 1.71 17.58 -24.61
C LEU A 400 3.15 17.61 -25.10
N ARG A 401 4.06 16.81 -24.53
CA ARG A 401 5.44 16.66 -25.01
C ARG A 401 5.50 16.08 -26.41
N CYS A 402 4.69 15.06 -26.71
CA CYS A 402 4.59 14.51 -28.06
C CYS A 402 4.09 15.56 -29.07
N ILE A 403 3.02 16.27 -28.73
CA ILE A 403 2.50 17.37 -29.59
C ILE A 403 3.58 18.43 -29.76
N TRP A 404 4.26 18.82 -28.69
CA TRP A 404 5.33 19.83 -28.74
C TRP A 404 6.55 19.34 -29.56
N SER A 405 6.89 18.07 -29.50
CA SER A 405 7.95 17.48 -30.31
C SER A 405 7.56 17.46 -31.82
N LEU A 406 6.29 17.18 -32.12
CA LEU A 406 5.77 17.24 -33.48
C LEU A 406 5.77 18.66 -34.03
N ILE A 407 5.42 19.67 -33.23
CA ILE A 407 5.46 21.09 -33.62
C ILE A 407 6.90 21.56 -33.84
N ARG A 408 7.87 21.01 -33.15
CA ARG A 408 9.31 21.35 -33.30
C ARG A 408 10.05 20.48 -34.32
N LEU A 409 9.36 19.63 -35.08
CA LEU A 409 10.00 18.92 -36.20
C LEU A 409 10.56 19.91 -37.22
N PRO A 410 11.81 19.72 -37.73
CA PRO A 410 12.35 20.55 -38.78
C PRO A 410 11.42 20.55 -39.98
N ASP A 411 11.31 21.68 -40.66
CA ASP A 411 10.45 21.84 -41.85
C ASP A 411 10.68 20.75 -42.91
N THR A 412 11.90 20.25 -43.00
CA THR A 412 12.26 19.14 -43.89
C THR A 412 11.54 17.82 -43.56
N LEU A 413 11.24 17.57 -42.30
CA LEU A 413 10.49 16.39 -41.86
C LEU A 413 8.98 16.58 -42.03
N TRP A 414 8.47 17.79 -41.85
CA TRP A 414 7.08 18.14 -42.18
C TRP A 414 6.82 18.01 -43.68
N ASP A 415 7.76 18.41 -44.51
CA ASP A 415 7.67 18.22 -45.96
C ASP A 415 7.73 16.76 -46.39
N ALA A 416 8.49 15.91 -45.68
CA ALA A 416 8.52 14.48 -45.94
C ALA A 416 7.20 13.80 -45.54
N ILE A 417 6.64 14.14 -44.40
CA ILE A 417 5.35 13.59 -43.90
C ILE A 417 4.21 14.07 -44.82
N SER A 418 4.20 15.34 -45.22
CA SER A 418 3.18 15.87 -46.09
C SER A 418 3.20 15.25 -47.50
N ARG A 419 4.38 14.82 -48.01
CA ARG A 419 4.50 14.06 -49.25
C ARG A 419 3.95 12.65 -49.17
N LEU A 420 4.06 12.01 -48.01
CA LEU A 420 3.50 10.67 -47.77
C LEU A 420 1.96 10.66 -47.63
N TYR A 421 1.38 11.79 -47.23
CA TYR A 421 -0.07 11.96 -47.02
C TYR A 421 -0.77 12.82 -48.08
N ARG A 422 -0.24 12.98 -49.30
CA ARG A 422 -0.97 13.59 -50.38
C ARG A 422 -2.04 12.63 -50.90
N PRO A 423 -3.34 12.84 -50.61
CA PRO A 423 -4.38 12.23 -51.42
C PRO A 423 -4.30 12.79 -52.82
N SER A 424 -4.42 11.94 -53.81
CA SER A 424 -4.36 12.28 -55.26
C SER A 424 -5.61 13.04 -55.75
N THR A 425 -6.11 14.01 -55.01
CA THR A 425 -7.19 14.90 -55.45
C THR A 425 -6.97 16.33 -54.91
N SER A 426 -7.00 17.23 -55.83
CA SER A 426 -6.87 18.68 -55.72
C SER A 426 -7.66 19.29 -54.54
N LEU A 427 -6.96 19.72 -53.54
CA LEU A 427 -7.39 20.73 -52.56
C LEU A 427 -6.28 21.77 -52.44
N GLY A 428 -6.11 22.55 -53.55
CA GLY A 428 -5.03 23.53 -53.72
C GLY A 428 -5.29 24.91 -53.15
N ASP A 429 -6.37 25.17 -52.39
CA ASP A 429 -6.73 26.57 -52.06
C ASP A 429 -7.01 26.89 -50.58
N VAL A 430 -6.56 26.08 -49.65
CA VAL A 430 -6.80 26.39 -48.21
C VAL A 430 -5.53 26.65 -47.38
N LEU A 431 -4.34 26.59 -47.97
CA LEU A 431 -3.08 26.76 -47.23
C LEU A 431 -2.26 28.00 -47.62
N THR A 432 -2.90 29.10 -48.11
CA THR A 432 -2.25 30.40 -48.30
C THR A 432 -2.52 31.40 -47.18
N LEU A 433 -2.73 30.95 -45.95
CA LEU A 433 -2.71 31.84 -44.78
C LEU A 433 -1.51 31.49 -43.89
N ARG A 434 -0.32 31.66 -44.50
CA ARG A 434 0.94 31.62 -43.75
C ARG A 434 1.67 32.92 -44.06
N ASP A 435 1.29 34.00 -43.38
CA ASP A 435 2.21 35.07 -43.06
C ASP A 435 1.74 35.86 -41.84
N ASP A 436 2.72 36.27 -41.06
CA ASP A 436 2.68 37.27 -40.01
C ASP A 436 1.86 37.03 -38.75
N ARG A 437 2.27 36.03 -37.93
CA ARG A 437 2.27 36.22 -36.47
C ARG A 437 3.40 35.39 -35.81
N ARG A 438 4.58 35.99 -35.70
CA ARG A 438 5.53 35.60 -34.66
C ARG A 438 4.91 35.99 -33.33
N LEU A 439 4.36 35.01 -32.60
CA LEU A 439 4.06 35.17 -31.20
C LEU A 439 5.36 34.95 -30.42
N ASP A 440 5.94 36.06 -29.99
CA ASP A 440 7.06 36.10 -29.06
C ASP A 440 6.53 35.65 -27.68
N PHE A 441 6.66 34.35 -27.34
CA PHE A 441 6.48 33.84 -26.00
C PHE A 441 7.82 33.88 -25.28
N SER A 442 8.13 35.02 -24.66
CA SER A 442 9.14 35.07 -23.60
C SER A 442 8.64 34.26 -22.40
N VAL A 443 9.21 33.10 -22.22
CA VAL A 443 9.02 32.29 -21.01
C VAL A 443 9.73 32.99 -19.87
N PRO A 444 9.04 33.33 -18.76
CA PRO A 444 9.73 33.81 -17.57
C PRO A 444 10.57 32.63 -16.97
N THR A 445 11.88 32.82 -16.97
CA THR A 445 12.81 31.98 -16.24
C THR A 445 12.65 32.20 -14.74
N ALA A 446 12.63 31.10 -14.02
CA ALA A 446 12.96 30.95 -12.60
C ALA A 446 11.93 31.43 -11.59
N PHE A 447 11.19 30.46 -11.03
CA PHE A 447 10.91 30.47 -9.62
C PHE A 447 11.85 29.47 -8.92
N THR A 448 12.92 29.99 -8.33
CA THR A 448 13.66 29.33 -7.29
C THR A 448 12.86 29.46 -6.00
N THR A 449 12.31 28.38 -5.51
CA THR A 449 11.83 28.30 -4.14
C THR A 449 13.00 27.92 -3.25
N GLY A 450 13.55 28.93 -2.56
CA GLY A 450 14.28 28.72 -1.33
C GLY A 450 13.30 28.57 -0.17
N CYS A 451 13.66 27.69 0.70
CA CYS A 451 13.22 27.21 2.00
C CYS A 451 12.64 25.82 1.99
#